data_17629615393a62d23a295337b743c938
#
_entry.id   17629615393a62d23a295337b743c938
#
_cell.length_a   1.000
_cell.length_b   1.000
_cell.length_c   1.000
_cell.angle_alpha   90.00
_cell.angle_beta   90.00
_cell.angle_gamma   90.00
#
_symmetry.space_group_name_H-M   'P 1'
#
loop_
_entity.id
_entity.type
_entity.pdbx_description
1 polymer ?
#
loop_
_entity_poly.entity_id
_entity_poly.type
_entity_poly.pdbx_seq_one_letter_code
_entity_poly.pdbx_strand_id
1 'polypeptide(L)'
;SGDITDQSFNQTTYEACKKFCEENGLDFNYYKPDGDSDEARIASCDQAIADGYNILVLPGYLFAASVVEESPVYPDVKFIALDMSEADLTGAAGVDDVTQAYNTENTYCAIYQEEIPGYMAGYAAVKMGYKHLGFLGGMSVPAVIRYGFGYVQGANAAAEELGITDEVTVEYAYGGQFYGDADITAAMDTWYATNGVEVVFACGGGIYTSAAEAAAKVDGKVIGVDSDQAP
;
A
#
# COMPACT_ATOMS: atom_id res chain seq x y z
N SER A 1 5.46 -4.93 -8.98
CA SER A 1 5.64 -3.96 -7.95
C SER A 1 6.05 -4.54 -6.63
N GLY A 2 5.36 -5.04 -5.69
CA GLY A 2 5.85 -5.50 -4.38
C GLY A 2 6.49 -6.90 -4.38
N ASP A 3 7.05 -7.28 -3.23
CA ASP A 3 7.59 -8.61 -2.96
C ASP A 3 7.16 -9.10 -1.58
N ILE A 4 7.10 -10.41 -1.36
CA ILE A 4 6.75 -11.00 -0.05
C ILE A 4 7.83 -10.79 1.03
N THR A 5 8.89 -10.07 0.73
CA THR A 5 9.96 -9.67 1.65
C THR A 5 10.02 -8.16 1.88
N ASP A 6 8.91 -7.46 1.58
CA ASP A 6 8.83 -6.00 1.67
C ASP A 6 8.71 -5.44 3.10
N GLN A 7 8.62 -6.30 4.11
CA GLN A 7 8.34 -5.94 5.50
C GLN A 7 7.08 -5.05 5.63
N SER A 8 6.07 -5.29 4.78
CA SER A 8 4.88 -4.48 4.67
C SER A 8 3.68 -5.33 4.22
N PHE A 9 2.81 -4.77 3.38
CA PHE A 9 1.52 -5.33 2.98
C PHE A 9 1.62 -6.71 2.30
N ASN A 10 2.55 -6.89 1.35
CA ASN A 10 2.68 -8.18 0.65
C ASN A 10 3.20 -9.28 1.58
N GLN A 11 4.24 -9.01 2.36
CA GLN A 11 4.76 -9.97 3.32
C GLN A 11 3.72 -10.36 4.36
N THR A 12 3.03 -9.38 4.95
CA THR A 12 1.99 -9.61 5.96
C THR A 12 0.84 -10.44 5.39
N THR A 13 0.40 -10.16 4.16
CA THR A 13 -0.63 -10.95 3.48
C THR A 13 -0.17 -12.40 3.26
N TYR A 14 1.05 -12.59 2.74
CA TYR A 14 1.64 -13.90 2.52
C TYR A 14 1.72 -14.72 3.82
N GLU A 15 2.26 -14.14 4.88
CA GLU A 15 2.42 -14.81 6.18
C GLU A 15 1.07 -15.16 6.82
N ALA A 16 0.08 -14.26 6.72
CA ALA A 16 -1.27 -14.51 7.22
C ALA A 16 -1.96 -15.67 6.48
N CYS A 17 -1.91 -15.68 5.15
CA CYS A 17 -2.49 -16.75 4.34
C CYS A 17 -1.79 -18.08 4.60
N LYS A 18 -0.47 -18.10 4.64
CA LYS A 18 0.32 -19.30 4.93
C LYS A 18 -0.03 -19.87 6.30
N LYS A 19 -0.03 -19.02 7.33
CA LYS A 19 -0.39 -19.43 8.69
C LYS A 19 -1.80 -19.99 8.78
N PHE A 20 -2.78 -19.32 8.15
CA PHE A 20 -4.16 -19.79 8.13
C PHE A 20 -4.27 -21.18 7.49
N CYS A 21 -3.60 -21.39 6.35
CA CYS A 21 -3.61 -22.68 5.67
C CYS A 21 -2.96 -23.79 6.50
N GLU A 22 -1.80 -23.51 7.13
CA GLU A 22 -1.11 -24.45 8.02
C GLU A 22 -1.99 -24.85 9.22
N GLU A 23 -2.66 -23.89 9.85
CA GLU A 23 -3.53 -24.14 11.02
C GLU A 23 -4.81 -24.92 10.66
N ASN A 24 -5.26 -24.85 9.41
CA ASN A 24 -6.49 -25.50 8.95
C ASN A 24 -6.23 -26.72 8.04
N GLY A 25 -4.98 -27.13 7.84
CA GLY A 25 -4.64 -28.29 7.00
C GLY A 25 -4.99 -28.09 5.52
N LEU A 26 -4.87 -26.88 5.01
CA LEU A 26 -5.11 -26.50 3.63
C LEU A 26 -3.79 -26.38 2.87
N ASP A 27 -3.84 -26.66 1.56
CA ASP A 27 -2.70 -26.42 0.68
C ASP A 27 -2.52 -24.92 0.45
N PHE A 28 -1.24 -24.49 0.42
CA PHE A 28 -0.87 -23.10 0.20
C PHE A 28 0.25 -22.99 -0.82
N ASN A 29 0.15 -22.03 -1.72
CA ASN A 29 1.24 -21.65 -2.61
C ASN A 29 1.23 -20.15 -2.86
N TYR A 30 2.34 -19.65 -3.38
CA TYR A 30 2.54 -18.24 -3.73
C TYR A 30 2.93 -18.13 -5.21
N TYR A 31 2.25 -17.25 -5.91
CA TYR A 31 2.48 -16.96 -7.31
C TYR A 31 2.88 -15.49 -7.47
N LYS A 32 4.07 -15.26 -8.00
CA LYS A 32 4.56 -13.91 -8.31
C LYS A 32 4.39 -13.66 -9.80
N PRO A 33 3.69 -12.58 -10.21
CA PRO A 33 3.62 -12.19 -11.61
C PRO A 33 5.03 -11.97 -12.20
N ASP A 34 5.25 -12.41 -13.43
CA ASP A 34 6.54 -12.28 -14.14
C ASP A 34 6.88 -10.84 -14.53
N GLY A 35 5.96 -9.90 -14.33
CA GLY A 35 6.13 -8.48 -14.65
C GLY A 35 5.13 -7.60 -13.93
N ASP A 36 5.25 -6.31 -14.12
CA ASP A 36 4.36 -5.30 -13.52
C ASP A 36 3.33 -4.81 -14.56
N SER A 37 2.54 -5.74 -15.11
CA SER A 37 1.42 -5.44 -16.00
C SER A 37 0.19 -6.24 -15.62
N ASP A 38 -0.97 -5.83 -16.11
CA ASP A 38 -2.24 -6.53 -15.86
C ASP A 38 -2.21 -7.94 -16.47
N GLU A 39 -1.66 -8.10 -17.67
CA GLU A 39 -1.52 -9.39 -18.34
C GLU A 39 -0.65 -10.37 -17.50
N ALA A 40 0.44 -9.88 -16.89
CA ALA A 40 1.29 -10.71 -16.04
C ALA A 40 0.56 -11.15 -14.75
N ARG A 41 -0.27 -10.28 -14.18
CA ARG A 41 -1.09 -10.59 -13.01
C ARG A 41 -2.19 -11.60 -13.33
N ILE A 42 -2.89 -11.41 -14.45
CA ILE A 42 -3.91 -12.34 -14.96
C ILE A 42 -3.28 -13.71 -15.21
N ALA A 43 -2.16 -13.78 -15.92
CA ALA A 43 -1.46 -15.05 -16.19
C ALA A 43 -1.03 -15.76 -14.90
N SER A 44 -0.67 -15.03 -13.86
CA SER A 44 -0.34 -15.60 -12.53
C SER A 44 -1.58 -16.17 -11.82
N CYS A 45 -2.76 -15.55 -11.98
CA CYS A 45 -4.03 -16.09 -11.49
C CYS A 45 -4.43 -17.36 -12.25
N ASP A 46 -4.36 -17.34 -13.57
CA ASP A 46 -4.59 -18.52 -14.42
C ASP A 46 -3.72 -19.71 -14.03
N GLN A 47 -2.43 -19.47 -13.78
CA GLN A 47 -1.51 -20.53 -13.35
C GLN A 47 -1.93 -21.13 -12.01
N ALA A 48 -2.31 -20.28 -11.02
CA ALA A 48 -2.77 -20.77 -9.72
C ALA A 48 -4.04 -21.62 -9.85
N ILE A 49 -4.99 -21.19 -10.69
CA ILE A 49 -6.23 -21.93 -10.96
C ILE A 49 -5.94 -23.26 -11.68
N ALA A 50 -5.05 -23.24 -12.66
CA ALA A 50 -4.63 -24.45 -13.40
C ALA A 50 -3.93 -25.46 -12.49
N ASP A 51 -3.21 -25.01 -11.46
CA ASP A 51 -2.58 -25.86 -10.45
C ASP A 51 -3.59 -26.39 -9.39
N GLY A 52 -4.86 -25.99 -9.48
CA GLY A 52 -5.96 -26.50 -8.67
C GLY A 52 -6.32 -25.66 -7.45
N TYR A 53 -5.75 -24.47 -7.29
CA TYR A 53 -6.14 -23.56 -6.22
C TYR A 53 -7.50 -22.92 -6.51
N ASN A 54 -8.37 -22.90 -5.52
CA ASN A 54 -9.75 -22.45 -5.65
C ASN A 54 -10.08 -21.25 -4.75
N ILE A 55 -9.10 -20.70 -4.04
CA ILE A 55 -9.19 -19.43 -3.32
C ILE A 55 -7.94 -18.63 -3.66
N LEU A 56 -8.13 -17.47 -4.28
CA LEU A 56 -7.07 -16.54 -4.64
C LEU A 56 -7.15 -15.30 -3.75
N VAL A 57 -6.07 -15.01 -3.03
CA VAL A 57 -5.93 -13.77 -2.26
C VAL A 57 -5.07 -12.80 -3.07
N LEU A 58 -5.63 -11.68 -3.47
CA LEU A 58 -5.05 -10.70 -4.39
C LEU A 58 -4.73 -9.41 -3.63
N PRO A 59 -3.45 -9.20 -3.26
CA PRO A 59 -3.07 -8.07 -2.42
C PRO A 59 -2.85 -6.79 -3.23
N GLY A 60 -3.80 -5.88 -3.14
CA GLY A 60 -3.67 -4.51 -3.62
C GLY A 60 -4.39 -4.21 -4.93
N TYR A 61 -4.70 -2.94 -5.10
CA TYR A 61 -5.45 -2.36 -6.21
C TYR A 61 -4.98 -2.80 -7.61
N LEU A 62 -3.68 -3.05 -7.79
CA LEU A 62 -3.14 -3.43 -9.10
C LEU A 62 -3.67 -4.80 -9.63
N PHE A 63 -4.32 -5.60 -8.79
CA PHE A 63 -5.01 -6.83 -9.19
C PHE A 63 -6.46 -6.60 -9.63
N ALA A 64 -6.95 -5.37 -9.70
CA ALA A 64 -8.35 -5.10 -10.06
C ALA A 64 -8.72 -5.67 -11.43
N ALA A 65 -7.86 -5.50 -12.44
CA ALA A 65 -8.07 -6.09 -13.76
C ALA A 65 -8.17 -7.63 -13.70
N SER A 66 -7.35 -8.30 -12.89
CA SER A 66 -7.40 -9.75 -12.70
C SER A 66 -8.73 -10.21 -12.11
N VAL A 67 -9.28 -9.48 -11.12
CA VAL A 67 -10.60 -9.80 -10.54
C VAL A 67 -11.70 -9.65 -11.59
N VAL A 68 -11.67 -8.55 -12.35
CA VAL A 68 -12.66 -8.23 -13.39
C VAL A 68 -12.67 -9.31 -14.48
N GLU A 69 -11.51 -9.73 -14.95
CA GLU A 69 -11.43 -10.71 -16.05
C GLU A 69 -11.68 -12.14 -15.57
N GLU A 70 -11.12 -12.54 -14.40
CA GLU A 70 -11.10 -13.94 -13.99
C GLU A 70 -12.36 -14.36 -13.20
N SER A 71 -12.95 -13.48 -12.40
CA SER A 71 -14.07 -13.89 -11.53
C SER A 71 -15.33 -14.34 -12.29
N PRO A 72 -15.68 -13.77 -13.46
CA PRO A 72 -16.79 -14.29 -14.27
C PRO A 72 -16.48 -15.61 -14.99
N VAL A 73 -15.19 -15.84 -15.31
CA VAL A 73 -14.74 -17.04 -16.05
C VAL A 73 -14.66 -18.27 -15.15
N TYR A 74 -14.29 -18.06 -13.88
CA TYR A 74 -14.08 -19.13 -12.89
C TYR A 74 -15.07 -19.02 -11.71
N PRO A 75 -16.37 -19.34 -11.90
CA PRO A 75 -17.40 -19.14 -10.86
C PRO A 75 -17.19 -19.98 -9.60
N ASP A 76 -16.45 -21.09 -9.70
CA ASP A 76 -16.14 -21.98 -8.57
C ASP A 76 -14.90 -21.55 -7.78
N VAL A 77 -14.12 -20.60 -8.28
CA VAL A 77 -12.95 -19.99 -7.60
C VAL A 77 -13.41 -18.79 -6.78
N LYS A 78 -12.88 -18.65 -5.57
CA LYS A 78 -13.13 -17.49 -4.71
C LYS A 78 -11.99 -16.49 -4.80
N PHE A 79 -12.35 -15.23 -4.97
CA PHE A 79 -11.40 -14.11 -5.07
C PHE A 79 -11.52 -13.24 -3.83
N ILE A 80 -10.41 -13.07 -3.09
CA ILE A 80 -10.31 -12.15 -1.95
C ILE A 80 -9.48 -10.96 -2.42
N ALA A 81 -10.17 -9.87 -2.75
CA ALA A 81 -9.61 -8.66 -3.32
C ALA A 81 -9.30 -7.67 -2.18
N LEU A 82 -8.03 -7.56 -1.80
CA LEU A 82 -7.57 -6.67 -0.73
C LEU A 82 -7.19 -5.30 -1.28
N ASP A 83 -7.54 -4.23 -0.59
CA ASP A 83 -7.41 -2.83 -1.03
C ASP A 83 -8.15 -2.53 -2.33
N MET A 84 -9.22 -3.23 -2.56
CA MET A 84 -10.09 -3.04 -3.71
C MET A 84 -11.54 -2.92 -3.26
N SER A 85 -12.19 -1.82 -3.62
CA SER A 85 -13.62 -1.61 -3.46
C SER A 85 -14.41 -2.04 -4.70
N GLU A 86 -15.72 -2.16 -4.57
CA GLU A 86 -16.61 -2.35 -5.73
C GLU A 86 -16.44 -1.23 -6.77
N ALA A 87 -16.24 0.02 -6.31
CA ALA A 87 -16.00 1.17 -7.18
C ALA A 87 -14.67 1.06 -7.96
N ASP A 88 -13.64 0.49 -7.35
CA ASP A 88 -12.36 0.24 -8.02
C ASP A 88 -12.51 -0.82 -9.12
N LEU A 89 -13.29 -1.87 -8.87
CA LEU A 89 -13.55 -2.93 -9.85
C LEU A 89 -14.44 -2.44 -11.00
N THR A 90 -15.49 -1.67 -10.72
CA THR A 90 -16.32 -1.05 -11.78
C THR A 90 -15.51 -0.07 -12.62
N GLY A 91 -14.63 0.71 -11.97
CA GLY A 91 -13.69 1.59 -12.66
C GLY A 91 -12.71 0.84 -13.57
N ALA A 92 -12.13 -0.26 -13.10
CA ALA A 92 -11.25 -1.11 -13.89
C ALA A 92 -11.96 -1.76 -15.09
N ALA A 93 -13.22 -2.16 -14.93
CA ALA A 93 -14.06 -2.71 -15.99
C ALA A 93 -14.58 -1.64 -16.95
N GLY A 94 -14.54 -0.35 -16.59
CA GLY A 94 -15.10 0.74 -17.39
C GLY A 94 -16.64 0.74 -17.44
N VAL A 95 -17.31 0.25 -16.40
CA VAL A 95 -18.78 0.14 -16.29
C VAL A 95 -19.27 0.74 -14.98
N ASP A 96 -20.56 1.14 -14.94
CA ASP A 96 -21.17 1.67 -13.71
C ASP A 96 -21.87 0.59 -12.88
N ASP A 97 -22.24 -0.53 -13.50
CA ASP A 97 -23.00 -1.61 -12.86
C ASP A 97 -22.03 -2.70 -12.36
N VAL A 98 -22.02 -2.90 -11.04
CA VAL A 98 -21.20 -3.91 -10.34
C VAL A 98 -21.38 -5.32 -10.94
N THR A 99 -22.60 -5.69 -11.31
CA THR A 99 -22.90 -7.03 -11.87
C THR A 99 -22.34 -7.24 -13.27
N GLN A 100 -21.95 -6.15 -13.96
CA GLN A 100 -21.29 -6.20 -15.26
C GLN A 100 -19.76 -6.15 -15.14
N ALA A 101 -19.26 -5.70 -13.99
CA ALA A 101 -17.83 -5.55 -13.74
C ALA A 101 -17.16 -6.87 -13.37
N TYR A 102 -17.76 -7.62 -12.47
CA TYR A 102 -17.18 -8.85 -11.93
C TYR A 102 -18.26 -9.76 -11.33
N ASN A 103 -17.90 -10.98 -10.99
CA ASN A 103 -18.83 -11.92 -10.34
C ASN A 103 -18.89 -11.67 -8.82
N THR A 104 -19.97 -11.03 -8.35
CA THR A 104 -20.18 -10.69 -6.94
C THR A 104 -20.42 -11.90 -6.02
N GLU A 105 -20.75 -13.08 -6.57
CA GLU A 105 -21.04 -14.28 -5.77
C GLU A 105 -19.75 -15.01 -5.35
N ASN A 106 -18.65 -14.80 -6.06
CA ASN A 106 -17.37 -15.43 -5.77
C ASN A 106 -16.25 -14.47 -5.40
N THR A 107 -16.53 -13.16 -5.31
CA THR A 107 -15.55 -12.11 -5.00
C THR A 107 -15.88 -11.41 -3.68
N TYR A 108 -14.89 -11.32 -2.80
CA TYR A 108 -14.96 -10.54 -1.57
C TYR A 108 -13.98 -9.35 -1.67
N CYS A 109 -14.52 -8.14 -1.64
CA CYS A 109 -13.74 -6.90 -1.63
C CYS A 109 -13.51 -6.43 -0.19
N ALA A 110 -12.27 -6.07 0.12
CA ALA A 110 -11.90 -5.51 1.42
C ALA A 110 -11.07 -4.25 1.24
N ILE A 111 -11.50 -3.16 1.85
CA ILE A 111 -10.73 -1.92 1.99
C ILE A 111 -10.54 -1.62 3.47
N TYR A 112 -9.50 -0.88 3.79
CA TYR A 112 -9.20 -0.44 5.14
C TYR A 112 -9.45 1.07 5.27
N GLN A 113 -9.47 1.55 6.50
CA GLN A 113 -9.62 2.99 6.80
C GLN A 113 -8.23 3.62 6.99
N GLU A 114 -7.41 3.62 5.93
CA GLU A 114 -6.00 4.04 5.97
C GLU A 114 -5.84 5.52 6.33
N GLU A 115 -6.88 6.33 6.11
CA GLU A 115 -6.91 7.72 6.55
C GLU A 115 -6.80 7.86 8.09
N ILE A 116 -7.25 6.85 8.85
CA ILE A 116 -7.16 6.90 10.33
C ILE A 116 -5.71 6.77 10.80
N PRO A 117 -4.95 5.68 10.49
CA PRO A 117 -3.54 5.61 10.88
C PRO A 117 -2.69 6.70 10.22
N GLY A 118 -3.03 7.12 8.99
CA GLY A 118 -2.41 8.30 8.38
C GLY A 118 -2.58 9.55 9.24
N TYR A 119 -3.81 9.84 9.66
CA TYR A 119 -4.12 10.96 10.55
C TYR A 119 -3.33 10.85 11.88
N MET A 120 -3.34 9.66 12.49
CA MET A 120 -2.62 9.42 13.74
C MET A 120 -1.12 9.69 13.59
N ALA A 121 -0.51 9.27 12.49
CA ALA A 121 0.90 9.48 12.20
C ALA A 121 1.24 10.97 12.06
N GLY A 122 0.46 11.73 11.28
CA GLY A 122 0.67 13.18 11.12
C GLY A 122 0.44 13.95 12.40
N TYR A 123 -0.65 13.64 13.12
CA TYR A 123 -0.95 14.25 14.41
C TYR A 123 0.16 14.00 15.44
N ALA A 124 0.61 12.75 15.56
CA ALA A 124 1.68 12.36 16.49
C ALA A 124 3.01 13.05 16.13
N ALA A 125 3.38 13.12 14.86
CA ALA A 125 4.60 13.78 14.43
C ALA A 125 4.66 15.24 14.91
N VAL A 126 3.59 16.03 14.68
CA VAL A 126 3.51 17.42 15.13
C VAL A 126 3.47 17.53 16.67
N LYS A 127 2.74 16.63 17.35
CA LYS A 127 2.71 16.61 18.83
C LYS A 127 4.07 16.24 19.45
N MET A 128 4.91 15.50 18.74
CA MET A 128 6.30 15.21 19.14
C MET A 128 7.25 16.39 18.89
N GLY A 129 6.79 17.46 18.25
CA GLY A 129 7.54 18.69 18.03
C GLY A 129 8.13 18.86 16.64
N TYR A 130 7.90 17.90 15.73
CA TYR A 130 8.32 18.04 14.33
C TYR A 130 7.44 19.04 13.59
N LYS A 131 8.07 19.89 12.77
CA LYS A 131 7.40 20.95 12.02
C LYS A 131 7.56 20.81 10.51
N HIS A 132 8.65 20.21 10.06
CA HIS A 132 8.91 19.98 8.65
C HIS A 132 8.77 18.48 8.37
N LEU A 133 7.60 18.10 7.87
CA LEU A 133 7.21 16.72 7.66
C LEU A 133 7.34 16.33 6.20
N GLY A 134 7.47 15.03 5.93
CA GLY A 134 7.41 14.46 4.60
C GLY A 134 6.41 13.30 4.51
N PHE A 135 5.75 13.17 3.37
CA PHE A 135 5.00 11.99 2.98
C PHE A 135 5.57 11.44 1.68
N LEU A 136 6.16 10.27 1.75
CA LEU A 136 6.64 9.50 0.59
C LEU A 136 5.68 8.34 0.34
N GLY A 137 4.77 8.50 -0.60
CA GLY A 137 3.91 7.41 -1.07
C GLY A 137 4.61 6.53 -2.09
N GLY A 138 4.27 5.25 -2.16
CA GLY A 138 4.71 4.38 -3.23
C GLY A 138 4.11 4.81 -4.57
N MET A 139 3.01 4.22 -4.97
CA MET A 139 2.20 4.67 -6.12
C MET A 139 0.97 5.43 -5.63
N SER A 140 0.39 6.30 -6.47
CA SER A 140 -0.84 7.03 -6.16
C SER A 140 -2.09 6.15 -6.34
N VAL A 141 -2.13 5.02 -5.64
CA VAL A 141 -3.29 4.13 -5.58
C VAL A 141 -4.21 4.50 -4.41
N PRO A 142 -5.49 4.09 -4.41
CA PRO A 142 -6.48 4.55 -3.44
C PRO A 142 -6.05 4.44 -1.96
N ALA A 143 -5.47 3.32 -1.54
CA ALA A 143 -5.00 3.11 -0.17
C ALA A 143 -3.90 4.11 0.23
N VAL A 144 -2.88 4.28 -0.62
CA VAL A 144 -1.77 5.22 -0.36
C VAL A 144 -2.25 6.67 -0.35
N ILE A 145 -3.22 7.02 -1.21
CA ILE A 145 -3.87 8.34 -1.21
C ILE A 145 -4.58 8.59 0.13
N ARG A 146 -5.34 7.60 0.65
CA ARG A 146 -6.04 7.72 1.94
C ARG A 146 -5.05 7.92 3.10
N TYR A 147 -3.95 7.17 3.14
CA TYR A 147 -2.87 7.39 4.12
C TYR A 147 -2.32 8.80 4.06
N GLY A 148 -1.95 9.28 2.87
CA GLY A 148 -1.37 10.61 2.70
C GLY A 148 -2.36 11.73 3.03
N PHE A 149 -3.63 11.59 2.63
CA PHE A 149 -4.69 12.51 3.00
C PHE A 149 -4.85 12.59 4.52
N GLY A 150 -4.95 11.44 5.19
CA GLY A 150 -5.02 11.37 6.65
C GLY A 150 -3.82 12.04 7.31
N TYR A 151 -2.61 11.76 6.83
CA TYR A 151 -1.38 12.32 7.37
C TYR A 151 -1.37 13.85 7.38
N VAL A 152 -1.73 14.45 6.26
CA VAL A 152 -1.83 15.94 6.16
C VAL A 152 -2.91 16.50 7.09
N GLN A 153 -4.08 15.82 7.15
CA GLN A 153 -5.17 16.27 8.04
C GLN A 153 -4.77 16.17 9.52
N GLY A 154 -4.09 15.10 9.92
CA GLY A 154 -3.61 14.94 11.28
C GLY A 154 -2.55 15.96 11.67
N ALA A 155 -1.61 16.24 10.76
CA ALA A 155 -0.61 17.28 10.96
C ALA A 155 -1.25 18.68 11.14
N ASN A 156 -2.21 19.02 10.28
CA ASN A 156 -2.95 20.28 10.37
C ASN A 156 -3.72 20.40 11.68
N ALA A 157 -4.44 19.34 12.09
CA ALA A 157 -5.22 19.37 13.32
C ALA A 157 -4.33 19.59 14.56
N ALA A 158 -3.18 18.93 14.63
CA ALA A 158 -2.23 19.11 15.71
C ALA A 158 -1.60 20.51 15.69
N ALA A 159 -1.30 21.05 14.51
CA ALA A 159 -0.76 22.40 14.34
C ALA A 159 -1.76 23.47 14.80
N GLU A 160 -3.05 23.32 14.44
CA GLU A 160 -4.12 24.21 14.91
C GLU A 160 -4.25 24.17 16.44
N GLU A 161 -4.28 22.97 17.02
CA GLU A 161 -4.38 22.80 18.49
C GLU A 161 -3.21 23.45 19.25
N LEU A 162 -2.01 23.43 18.66
CA LEU A 162 -0.81 24.03 19.25
C LEU A 162 -0.63 25.52 18.89
N GLY A 163 -1.44 26.07 17.98
CA GLY A 163 -1.32 27.44 17.52
C GLY A 163 -0.08 27.73 16.66
N ILE A 164 0.40 26.71 15.91
CA ILE A 164 1.61 26.76 15.08
C ILE A 164 1.35 26.45 13.61
N THR A 165 0.15 26.70 13.11
CA THR A 165 -0.29 26.35 11.76
C THR A 165 0.66 26.86 10.67
N ASP A 166 1.18 28.09 10.81
CA ASP A 166 2.09 28.70 9.86
C ASP A 166 3.54 28.15 9.93
N GLU A 167 3.83 27.30 10.92
CA GLU A 167 5.16 26.73 11.14
C GLU A 167 5.28 25.29 10.66
N VAL A 168 4.14 24.62 10.39
CA VAL A 168 4.12 23.20 9.97
C VAL A 168 4.01 23.12 8.46
N THR A 169 4.93 22.35 7.85
CA THR A 169 4.93 22.08 6.41
C THR A 169 5.00 20.58 6.14
N VAL A 170 4.44 20.15 5.00
CA VAL A 170 4.50 18.75 4.54
C VAL A 170 5.00 18.73 3.10
N GLU A 171 6.20 18.19 2.88
CA GLU A 171 6.64 17.75 1.56
C GLU A 171 5.86 16.49 1.18
N TYR A 172 5.38 16.40 -0.06
CA TYR A 172 4.50 15.33 -0.48
C TYR A 172 4.87 14.82 -1.88
N ALA A 173 5.21 13.54 -2.00
CA ALA A 173 5.53 12.93 -3.30
C ALA A 173 5.18 11.44 -3.35
N TYR A 174 5.08 10.93 -4.57
CA TYR A 174 5.00 9.50 -4.86
C TYR A 174 6.27 9.04 -5.58
N GLY A 175 6.82 7.89 -5.18
CA GLY A 175 7.99 7.29 -5.82
C GLY A 175 7.68 6.57 -7.14
N GLY A 176 6.39 6.29 -7.42
CA GLY A 176 5.95 5.59 -8.62
C GLY A 176 6.12 4.06 -8.58
N GLN A 177 6.55 3.51 -7.43
CA GLN A 177 6.79 2.09 -7.21
C GLN A 177 6.71 1.73 -5.72
N PHE A 178 6.71 0.44 -5.38
CA PHE A 178 6.62 -0.04 -3.99
C PHE A 178 7.94 -0.63 -3.47
N TYR A 179 9.06 -0.15 -3.95
CA TYR A 179 10.41 -0.49 -3.49
C TYR A 179 11.32 0.73 -3.54
N GLY A 180 12.38 0.72 -2.74
CA GLY A 180 13.37 1.79 -2.73
C GLY A 180 14.38 1.65 -3.87
N ASP A 181 14.91 2.78 -4.35
CA ASP A 181 16.00 2.84 -5.32
C ASP A 181 16.87 4.09 -5.12
N ALA A 182 17.90 4.22 -5.97
CA ALA A 182 18.84 5.31 -5.86
C ALA A 182 18.21 6.69 -6.15
N ASP A 183 17.24 6.78 -7.06
CA ASP A 183 16.59 8.05 -7.43
C ASP A 183 15.67 8.52 -6.28
N ILE A 184 14.93 7.60 -5.68
CA ILE A 184 14.10 7.90 -4.51
C ILE A 184 14.99 8.27 -3.31
N THR A 185 16.09 7.54 -3.09
CA THR A 185 17.05 7.88 -2.03
C THR A 185 17.64 9.28 -2.23
N ALA A 186 18.01 9.67 -3.46
CA ALA A 186 18.51 11.01 -3.76
C ALA A 186 17.45 12.11 -3.53
N ALA A 187 16.19 11.83 -3.83
CA ALA A 187 15.09 12.75 -3.50
C ALA A 187 14.93 12.91 -1.98
N MET A 188 15.00 11.82 -1.22
CA MET A 188 14.95 11.85 0.24
C MET A 188 16.17 12.54 0.86
N ASP A 189 17.37 12.34 0.31
CA ASP A 189 18.56 13.11 0.69
C ASP A 189 18.31 14.63 0.56
N THR A 190 17.68 15.05 -0.55
CA THR A 190 17.31 16.46 -0.74
C THR A 190 16.31 16.94 0.30
N TRP A 191 15.29 16.15 0.61
CA TRP A 191 14.28 16.49 1.62
C TRP A 191 14.92 16.72 2.99
N TYR A 192 15.72 15.76 3.46
CA TYR A 192 16.34 15.86 4.78
C TYR A 192 17.47 16.91 4.83
N ALA A 193 18.40 16.87 3.87
CA ALA A 193 19.60 17.70 3.97
C ALA A 193 19.41 19.13 3.46
N THR A 194 18.50 19.38 2.51
CA THR A 194 18.33 20.68 1.86
C THR A 194 17.03 21.36 2.27
N ASN A 195 15.90 20.63 2.25
CA ASN A 195 14.59 21.19 2.55
C ASN A 195 14.27 21.21 4.06
N GLY A 196 15.11 20.55 4.87
CA GLY A 196 14.96 20.56 6.33
C GLY A 196 13.83 19.67 6.85
N VAL A 197 13.40 18.67 6.07
CA VAL A 197 12.42 17.67 6.54
C VAL A 197 13.00 16.89 7.71
N GLU A 198 12.25 16.78 8.79
CA GLU A 198 12.69 16.16 10.04
C GLU A 198 12.24 14.70 10.15
N VAL A 199 11.04 14.40 9.63
CA VAL A 199 10.42 13.08 9.66
C VAL A 199 9.66 12.81 8.38
N VAL A 200 9.86 11.63 7.77
CA VAL A 200 9.14 11.18 6.57
C VAL A 200 8.26 10.00 6.93
N PHE A 201 6.97 10.07 6.62
CA PHE A 201 6.09 8.91 6.59
C PHE A 201 6.25 8.23 5.24
N ALA A 202 6.89 7.06 5.24
CA ALA A 202 7.14 6.26 4.05
C ALA A 202 6.04 5.19 3.91
N CYS A 203 5.09 5.44 3.01
CA CYS A 203 3.87 4.64 2.85
C CYS A 203 3.86 3.94 1.49
N GLY A 204 4.30 2.67 1.45
CA GLY A 204 4.27 1.90 0.21
C GLY A 204 5.28 0.77 0.13
N GLY A 205 4.99 -0.37 0.75
CA GLY A 205 5.84 -1.55 0.66
C GLY A 205 7.28 -1.27 1.10
N GLY A 206 8.23 -1.71 0.30
CA GLY A 206 9.66 -1.55 0.56
C GLY A 206 10.22 -0.14 0.30
N ILE A 207 9.40 0.86 -0.07
CA ILE A 207 9.90 2.22 -0.37
C ILE A 207 10.54 2.91 0.84
N TYR A 208 10.17 2.48 2.06
CA TYR A 208 10.75 3.00 3.29
C TYR A 208 12.27 2.87 3.36
N THR A 209 12.86 1.88 2.66
CA THR A 209 14.31 1.66 2.66
C THR A 209 15.07 2.87 2.12
N SER A 210 14.56 3.55 1.09
CA SER A 210 15.14 4.79 0.56
C SER A 210 15.03 5.94 1.56
N ALA A 211 13.89 6.09 2.24
CA ALA A 211 13.74 7.10 3.28
C ALA A 211 14.64 6.84 4.49
N ALA A 212 14.75 5.57 4.92
CA ALA A 212 15.62 5.17 6.03
C ALA A 212 17.10 5.38 5.72
N GLU A 213 17.54 5.03 4.50
CA GLU A 213 18.92 5.27 4.06
C GLU A 213 19.28 6.78 4.08
N ALA A 214 18.39 7.63 3.59
CA ALA A 214 18.59 9.07 3.60
C ALA A 214 18.56 9.64 5.03
N ALA A 215 17.58 9.24 5.84
CA ALA A 215 17.44 9.68 7.23
C ALA A 215 18.67 9.36 8.07
N ALA A 216 19.27 8.18 7.87
CA ALA A 216 20.46 7.74 8.62
C ALA A 216 21.69 8.66 8.41
N LYS A 217 21.75 9.40 7.30
CA LYS A 217 22.86 10.32 6.99
C LYS A 217 22.81 11.61 7.83
N VAL A 218 21.65 11.98 8.34
CA VAL A 218 21.39 13.26 9.01
C VAL A 218 20.68 13.14 10.37
N ASP A 219 20.57 11.95 10.93
CA ASP A 219 19.76 11.65 12.12
C ASP A 219 18.27 12.03 11.94
N GLY A 220 17.75 11.95 10.70
CA GLY A 220 16.34 12.13 10.38
C GLY A 220 15.49 10.98 10.93
N LYS A 221 14.17 11.13 10.86
CA LYS A 221 13.24 10.12 11.37
C LYS A 221 12.37 9.59 10.23
N VAL A 222 11.94 8.33 10.37
CA VAL A 222 11.01 7.67 9.44
C VAL A 222 9.86 7.10 10.23
N ILE A 223 8.65 7.27 9.70
CA ILE A 223 7.46 6.56 10.14
C ILE A 223 7.21 5.46 9.11
N GLY A 224 7.15 4.21 9.57
CA GLY A 224 6.85 3.05 8.73
C GLY A 224 5.34 2.81 8.57
N VAL A 225 4.99 1.79 7.79
CA VAL A 225 3.60 1.41 7.50
C VAL A 225 3.43 -0.12 7.58
N ASP A 226 2.21 -0.58 7.85
CA ASP A 226 1.71 -1.96 7.87
C ASP A 226 2.32 -2.84 8.98
N SER A 227 3.62 -2.88 9.11
CA SER A 227 4.33 -3.69 10.11
C SER A 227 5.41 -2.88 10.83
N ASP A 228 6.01 -3.45 11.87
CA ASP A 228 7.17 -2.85 12.51
C ASP A 228 8.39 -2.95 11.59
N GLN A 229 8.73 -1.82 10.96
CA GLN A 229 9.86 -1.67 10.04
C GLN A 229 11.11 -1.12 10.74
N ALA A 230 11.09 -0.99 12.08
CA ALA A 230 12.26 -0.59 12.85
C ALA A 230 13.35 -1.68 12.77
N PRO A 231 14.66 -1.30 12.73
CA PRO A 231 15.76 -2.25 12.66
C PRO A 231 15.97 -3.02 13.97
#